data_10a9bfe55c1fd87063a2e00e332680a2
#
_entry.id   10a9bfe55c1fd87063a2e00e332680a2
#
_cell.length_a   1.000
_cell.length_b   1.000
_cell.length_c   1.000
_cell.angle_alpha   90.00
_cell.angle_beta   90.00
_cell.angle_gamma   90.00
#
_symmetry.space_group_name_H-M   'P 1'
#
loop_
_entity.id
_entity.type
_entity.pdbx_description
1 polymer ?
#
loop_
_entity_poly.entity_id
_entity_poly.type
_entity_poly.pdbx_seq_one_letter_code
_entity_poly.pdbx_strand_id
1 'polypeptide(L)'
;WAVNASLIGFMVAKRNFAHNGKPNPTAVYDCGSAWMSLTLQARKLGLYTHGMSGIRKEAIYDAFGIDREEFEVVAGFTIGILDATENLDKPYIDWESPSPRKTLAEVWKQGAW
;
A
#
# COMPACT_ATOMS: atom_id res chain seq x y z
N TRP A 1 1.59 13.42 9.23
CA TRP A 1 2.68 12.50 9.55
C TRP A 1 3.44 12.03 8.29
N ALA A 2 2.76 11.67 7.22
CA ALA A 2 3.38 11.09 6.01
C ALA A 2 4.46 11.98 5.37
N VAL A 3 4.36 13.30 5.50
CA VAL A 3 5.33 14.26 4.94
C VAL A 3 6.72 14.15 5.56
N ASN A 4 6.84 13.52 6.73
CA ASN A 4 8.11 13.31 7.42
C ASN A 4 8.84 12.05 6.93
N ALA A 5 8.18 11.21 6.12
CA ALA A 5 8.81 10.01 5.58
C ALA A 5 9.89 10.35 4.53
N SER A 6 10.91 9.51 4.43
CA SER A 6 12.00 9.68 3.45
C SER A 6 11.51 9.56 2.01
N LEU A 7 10.44 8.77 1.79
CA LEU A 7 9.82 8.58 0.48
C LEU A 7 8.31 8.42 0.64
N ILE A 8 7.57 9.05 -0.26
CA ILE A 8 6.14 8.79 -0.49
C ILE A 8 5.99 8.27 -1.91
N GLY A 9 5.26 7.18 -2.06
CA GLY A 9 4.98 6.56 -3.36
C GLY A 9 3.52 6.16 -3.51
N PHE A 10 3.15 5.78 -4.73
CA PHE A 10 1.80 5.35 -5.04
C PHE A 10 1.82 4.05 -5.83
N MET A 11 0.93 3.13 -5.46
CA MET A 11 0.67 1.91 -6.22
C MET A 11 -0.31 2.25 -7.34
N VAL A 12 0.10 1.96 -8.58
CA VAL A 12 -0.69 2.26 -9.77
C VAL A 12 -0.88 0.97 -10.57
N ALA A 13 -2.11 0.58 -10.81
CA ALA A 13 -2.49 -0.61 -11.54
C ALA A 13 -2.84 -0.27 -13.00
N LYS A 14 -2.30 -1.00 -13.97
CA LYS A 14 -2.71 -0.87 -15.37
C LYS A 14 -4.02 -1.64 -15.58
N ARG A 15 -5.06 -0.93 -16.08
CA ARG A 15 -6.42 -1.49 -16.23
C ARG A 15 -6.50 -2.61 -17.27
N ASN A 16 -5.68 -2.56 -18.30
CA ASN A 16 -5.70 -3.50 -19.40
C ASN A 16 -4.34 -4.19 -19.56
N PHE A 17 -4.36 -5.43 -20.00
CA PHE A 17 -3.14 -6.15 -20.37
C PHE A 17 -2.39 -5.46 -21.53
N ALA A 18 -1.09 -5.25 -21.36
CA ALA A 18 -0.26 -4.59 -22.38
C ALA A 18 -0.18 -5.39 -23.68
N HIS A 19 -0.21 -6.73 -23.62
CA HIS A 19 -0.02 -7.61 -24.77
C HIS A 19 -1.25 -7.74 -25.68
N ASN A 20 -2.46 -7.44 -25.20
CA ASN A 20 -3.68 -7.63 -25.99
C ASN A 20 -4.78 -6.58 -25.78
N GLY A 21 -4.57 -5.59 -24.89
CA GLY A 21 -5.52 -4.52 -24.62
C GLY A 21 -6.79 -4.93 -23.88
N LYS A 22 -6.95 -6.21 -23.52
CA LYS A 22 -8.13 -6.67 -22.78
C LYS A 22 -8.09 -6.25 -21.31
N PRO A 23 -9.24 -6.06 -20.63
CA PRO A 23 -9.29 -5.77 -19.21
C PRO A 23 -8.46 -6.76 -18.38
N ASN A 24 -7.67 -6.25 -17.44
CA ASN A 24 -6.90 -7.03 -16.48
C ASN A 24 -7.65 -7.12 -15.14
N PRO A 25 -8.40 -8.20 -14.88
CA PRO A 25 -9.18 -8.33 -13.64
C PRO A 25 -8.31 -8.54 -12.40
N THR A 26 -7.02 -8.85 -12.56
CA THR A 26 -6.09 -9.09 -11.45
C THR A 26 -5.17 -7.91 -11.15
N ALA A 27 -5.31 -6.78 -11.86
CA ALA A 27 -4.39 -5.64 -11.74
C ALA A 27 -4.22 -5.14 -10.29
N VAL A 28 -5.32 -5.02 -9.54
CA VAL A 28 -5.27 -4.58 -8.13
C VAL A 28 -4.70 -5.67 -7.22
N TYR A 29 -4.98 -6.93 -7.48
CA TYR A 29 -4.38 -8.08 -6.77
C TYR A 29 -2.86 -8.11 -6.96
N ASP A 30 -2.39 -7.89 -8.20
CA ASP A 30 -0.96 -7.83 -8.53
C ASP A 30 -0.27 -6.66 -7.78
N CYS A 31 -0.95 -5.51 -7.67
CA CYS A 31 -0.47 -4.39 -6.85
C CYS A 31 -0.32 -4.78 -5.37
N GLY A 32 -1.25 -5.52 -4.79
CA GLY A 32 -1.16 -6.02 -3.42
C GLY A 32 0.04 -6.96 -3.23
N SER A 33 0.30 -7.83 -4.20
CA SER A 33 1.45 -8.74 -4.21
C SER A 33 2.78 -7.97 -4.32
N ALA A 34 2.83 -6.97 -5.20
CA ALA A 34 3.99 -6.08 -5.36
C ALA A 34 4.24 -5.28 -4.07
N TRP A 35 3.18 -4.76 -3.44
CA TRP A 35 3.26 -4.07 -2.15
C TRP A 35 3.88 -4.95 -1.07
N MET A 36 3.43 -6.18 -0.91
CA MET A 36 3.98 -7.11 0.08
C MET A 36 5.47 -7.39 -0.20
N SER A 37 5.83 -7.63 -1.46
CA SER A 37 7.23 -7.87 -1.86
C SER A 37 8.12 -6.67 -1.55
N LEU A 38 7.66 -5.46 -1.85
CA LEU A 38 8.35 -4.19 -1.54
C LEU A 38 8.55 -4.04 -0.03
N THR A 39 7.50 -4.27 0.77
CA THR A 39 7.54 -4.16 2.23
C THR A 39 8.56 -5.13 2.83
N LEU A 40 8.57 -6.38 2.39
CA LEU A 40 9.53 -7.39 2.85
C LEU A 40 10.97 -7.01 2.47
N GLN A 41 11.18 -6.50 1.26
CA GLN A 41 12.51 -6.05 0.82
C GLN A 41 12.97 -4.81 1.58
N ALA A 42 12.10 -3.83 1.79
CA ALA A 42 12.39 -2.65 2.60
C ALA A 42 12.82 -3.06 4.01
N ARG A 43 12.10 -4.00 4.62
CA ARG A 43 12.44 -4.51 5.96
C ARG A 43 13.81 -5.18 6.02
N LYS A 44 14.19 -5.95 5.00
CA LYS A 44 15.54 -6.52 4.87
C LYS A 44 16.64 -5.46 4.79
N LEU A 45 16.32 -4.28 4.26
CA LEU A 45 17.22 -3.14 4.17
C LEU A 45 17.21 -2.24 5.42
N GLY A 46 16.51 -2.65 6.49
CA GLY A 46 16.37 -1.87 7.73
C GLY A 46 15.36 -0.73 7.65
N LEU A 47 14.57 -0.67 6.56
CA LEU A 47 13.55 0.34 6.35
C LEU A 47 12.17 -0.14 6.81
N TYR A 48 11.30 0.81 7.12
CA TYR A 48 9.91 0.59 7.47
C TYR A 48 8.99 1.18 6.40
N THR A 49 7.82 0.58 6.26
CA THR A 49 6.82 0.98 5.27
C THR A 49 5.46 1.13 5.92
N HIS A 50 4.66 2.06 5.42
CA HIS A 50 3.28 2.23 5.84
C HIS A 50 2.38 2.43 4.61
N GLY A 51 1.39 1.54 4.43
CA GLY A 51 0.40 1.64 3.36
C GLY A 51 -0.77 2.54 3.76
N MET A 52 -1.27 3.35 2.83
CA MET A 52 -2.32 4.33 3.05
C MET A 52 -3.43 4.19 2.01
N SER A 53 -4.69 4.13 2.47
CA SER A 53 -5.88 4.25 1.61
C SER A 53 -6.46 5.67 1.58
N GLY A 54 -6.21 6.46 2.64
CA GLY A 54 -6.70 7.84 2.79
C GLY A 54 -5.93 8.85 1.94
N ILE A 55 -5.88 8.65 0.62
CA ILE A 55 -5.19 9.50 -0.34
C ILE A 55 -6.16 10.24 -1.24
N ARG A 56 -5.77 11.40 -1.73
CA ARG A 56 -6.55 12.18 -2.72
C ARG A 56 -6.17 11.72 -4.13
N LYS A 57 -6.82 10.67 -4.63
CA LYS A 57 -6.50 10.04 -5.92
C LYS A 57 -6.49 11.03 -7.08
N GLU A 58 -7.47 11.92 -7.15
CA GLU A 58 -7.55 12.93 -8.23
C GLU A 58 -6.32 13.85 -8.26
N ALA A 59 -5.89 14.31 -7.09
CA ALA A 59 -4.69 15.16 -7.02
C ALA A 59 -3.42 14.39 -7.44
N ILE A 60 -3.37 13.08 -7.22
CA ILE A 60 -2.25 12.23 -7.64
C ILE A 60 -2.25 12.06 -9.16
N TYR A 61 -3.40 11.80 -9.77
CA TYR A 61 -3.53 11.74 -11.23
C TYR A 61 -3.01 13.02 -11.88
N ASP A 62 -3.45 14.18 -11.36
CA ASP A 62 -3.07 15.48 -11.92
C ASP A 62 -1.58 15.79 -11.70
N ALA A 63 -1.07 15.55 -10.49
CA ALA A 63 0.31 15.86 -10.13
C ALA A 63 1.34 15.05 -10.91
N PHE A 64 1.01 13.80 -11.26
CA PHE A 64 1.92 12.88 -11.94
C PHE A 64 1.57 12.65 -13.42
N GLY A 65 0.53 13.31 -13.94
CA GLY A 65 0.10 13.14 -15.33
C GLY A 65 -0.34 11.71 -15.65
N ILE A 66 -0.95 11.01 -14.68
CA ILE A 66 -1.38 9.62 -14.86
C ILE A 66 -2.69 9.60 -15.65
N ASP A 67 -2.72 8.85 -16.74
CA ASP A 67 -3.93 8.65 -17.54
C ASP A 67 -4.94 7.79 -16.75
N ARG A 68 -6.08 8.39 -16.42
CA ARG A 68 -7.17 7.75 -15.64
C ARG A 68 -7.84 6.60 -16.37
N GLU A 69 -7.86 6.65 -17.70
CA GLU A 69 -8.44 5.57 -18.52
C GLU A 69 -7.53 4.36 -18.58
N GLU A 70 -6.23 4.58 -18.58
CA GLU A 70 -5.24 3.51 -18.67
C GLU A 70 -4.88 2.92 -17.29
N PHE A 71 -4.87 3.76 -16.24
CA PHE A 71 -4.37 3.39 -14.92
C PHE A 71 -5.37 3.65 -13.79
N GLU A 72 -5.19 2.91 -12.71
CA GLU A 72 -5.87 3.11 -11.44
C GLU A 72 -4.86 3.37 -10.32
N VAL A 73 -4.98 4.49 -9.62
CA VAL A 73 -4.26 4.74 -8.37
C VAL A 73 -4.93 3.93 -7.27
N VAL A 74 -4.23 2.92 -6.75
CA VAL A 74 -4.76 1.94 -5.79
C VAL A 74 -4.57 2.43 -4.36
N ALA A 75 -3.34 2.72 -3.96
CA ALA A 75 -2.97 3.09 -2.60
C ALA A 75 -1.73 3.98 -2.60
N GLY A 76 -1.53 4.73 -1.53
CA GLY A 76 -0.26 5.38 -1.23
C GLY A 76 0.57 4.57 -0.25
N PHE A 77 1.85 4.87 -0.17
CA PHE A 77 2.72 4.30 0.85
C PHE A 77 3.87 5.24 1.19
N THR A 78 4.42 5.05 2.38
CA THR A 78 5.66 5.69 2.80
C THR A 78 6.75 4.65 3.02
N ILE A 79 8.00 5.06 2.85
CA ILE A 79 9.19 4.30 3.24
C ILE A 79 10.11 5.23 4.01
N GLY A 80 10.69 4.74 5.11
CA GLY A 80 11.61 5.52 5.93
C GLY A 80 12.29 4.70 7.01
N ILE A 81 13.06 5.39 7.82
CA ILE A 81 13.62 4.86 9.06
C ILE A 81 12.57 5.05 10.15
N LEU A 82 12.41 4.04 11.02
CA LEU A 82 11.50 4.18 12.16
C LEU A 82 12.06 5.25 13.12
N ASP A 83 11.24 6.23 13.40
CA ASP A 83 11.54 7.24 14.42
C ASP A 83 11.14 6.73 15.81
N ALA A 84 11.59 7.42 16.84
CA ALA A 84 11.22 7.13 18.21
C ALA A 84 9.73 7.40 18.43
N THR A 85 9.05 6.50 19.13
CA THR A 85 7.59 6.58 19.36
C THR A 85 7.18 7.88 20.07
N GLU A 86 8.02 8.41 20.95
CA GLU A 86 7.79 9.68 21.65
C GLU A 86 7.74 10.90 20.73
N ASN A 87 8.27 10.80 19.52
CA ASN A 87 8.21 11.86 18.51
C ASN A 87 6.87 11.89 17.73
N LEU A 88 5.99 10.93 17.99
CA LEU A 88 4.68 10.86 17.34
C LEU A 88 3.66 11.72 18.09
N ASP A 89 2.79 12.39 17.34
CA ASP A 89 1.61 13.03 17.87
C ASP A 89 0.56 12.01 18.31
N LYS A 90 -0.17 12.31 19.39
CA LYS A 90 -1.40 11.56 19.69
C LYS A 90 -2.45 11.84 18.60
N PRO A 91 -3.22 10.82 18.17
CA PRO A 91 -3.37 9.47 18.72
C PRO A 91 -2.40 8.41 18.15
N TYR A 92 -1.41 8.81 17.34
CA TYR A 92 -0.54 7.86 16.64
C TYR A 92 0.27 6.99 17.59
N ILE A 93 0.70 7.54 18.74
CA ILE A 93 1.40 6.76 19.79
C ILE A 93 0.57 5.56 20.23
N ASP A 94 -0.73 5.77 20.45
CA ASP A 94 -1.63 4.73 20.94
C ASP A 94 -1.88 3.64 19.88
N TRP A 95 -1.66 3.96 18.61
CA TRP A 95 -1.82 3.05 17.48
C TRP A 95 -0.52 2.34 17.07
N GLU A 96 0.62 2.74 17.62
CA GLU A 96 1.95 2.19 17.27
C GLU A 96 2.18 0.82 17.94
N SER A 97 1.18 -0.04 17.87
CA SER A 97 1.27 -1.42 18.32
C SER A 97 0.71 -2.37 17.28
N PRO A 98 1.26 -3.58 17.13
CA PRO A 98 0.71 -4.57 16.21
C PRO A 98 -0.75 -4.86 16.54
N SER A 99 -1.64 -4.69 15.56
CA SER A 99 -3.04 -5.09 15.72
C SER A 99 -3.16 -6.61 15.89
N PRO A 100 -4.12 -7.10 16.68
CA PRO A 100 -4.38 -8.53 16.80
C PRO A 100 -4.75 -9.11 15.42
N ARG A 101 -4.27 -10.31 15.14
CA ARG A 101 -4.62 -11.04 13.91
C ARG A 101 -5.69 -12.07 14.23
N LYS A 102 -6.60 -12.29 13.30
CA LYS A 102 -7.54 -13.39 13.37
C LYS A 102 -6.80 -14.70 13.38
N THR A 103 -7.36 -15.69 14.07
CA THR A 103 -6.82 -17.06 14.07
C THR A 103 -7.00 -17.69 12.68
N LEU A 104 -6.22 -18.73 12.38
CA LEU A 104 -6.37 -19.45 11.11
C LEU A 104 -7.80 -19.99 10.92
N ALA A 105 -8.43 -20.50 11.97
CA ALA A 105 -9.80 -21.02 11.93
C ALA A 105 -10.86 -19.97 11.59
N GLU A 106 -10.58 -18.68 11.84
CA GLU A 106 -11.48 -17.56 11.48
C GLU A 106 -11.34 -17.12 10.03
N VAL A 107 -10.21 -17.40 9.39
CA VAL A 107 -9.90 -16.89 8.03
C VAL A 107 -9.73 -17.98 6.99
N TRP A 108 -9.68 -19.24 7.40
CA TRP A 108 -9.50 -20.38 6.51
C TRP A 108 -10.40 -21.55 6.90
N LYS A 109 -10.99 -22.21 5.93
CA LYS A 109 -11.76 -23.45 6.10
C LYS A 109 -11.42 -24.42 4.98
N GLN A 110 -11.41 -25.71 5.31
CA GLN A 110 -11.32 -26.76 4.33
C GLN A 110 -12.71 -27.08 3.79
N GLY A 111 -12.88 -27.06 2.48
CA GLY A 111 -14.18 -27.29 1.82
C GLY A 111 -14.98 -25.99 1.64
N ALA A 112 -16.28 -26.03 1.92
CA ALA A 112 -17.19 -24.90 1.76
C ALA A 112 -17.19 -23.97 3.00
N TRP A 113 -17.47 -22.70 2.75
CA TRP A 113 -17.71 -21.69 3.78
C TRP A 113 -19.13 -21.76 4.32
#